data_8da55b2936053e902b40366686165d0a
#
_entry.id   8da55b2936053e902b40366686165d0a
#
_cell.length_a   1.000
_cell.length_b   1.000
_cell.length_c   1.000
_cell.angle_alpha   90.00
_cell.angle_beta   90.00
_cell.angle_gamma   90.00
#
_symmetry.space_group_name_H-M   'P 1'
#
loop_
_entity.id
_entity.type
_entity.pdbx_description
1 polymer ?
#
loop_
_entity_poly.entity_id
_entity_poly.type
_entity_poly.pdbx_seq_one_letter_code
_entity_poly.pdbx_strand_id
1 'polypeptide(L)'
;NESKLKKGYYTMDALGCMIVQECTENVRQIKNIDDIRKEFPSSDFDIIADEFNSMLVSLDKVGVMVFLADEKYFPPGHRGVYHTVSNNFFLNDAFMHRPGVLMSVMRHEGWHAAQDCMAGSIKNSIIAIIKPEEEVPAMWREMAERTYPKSAVPWEAEAGWAGRTEGMTMKALEACAAGNMWEVYEPTPLTMKWLVEEGFIDND
;
A
#
# COMPACT_ATOMS: atom_id res chain seq x y z
N ASN A 1 4.54 -10.27 8.29
CA ASN A 1 5.26 -10.73 9.49
C ASN A 1 4.46 -11.83 10.17
N GLU A 2 4.79 -13.08 9.89
CA GLU A 2 4.07 -14.28 10.38
C GLU A 2 3.91 -14.29 11.89
N SER A 3 4.90 -13.79 12.63
CA SER A 3 4.85 -13.76 14.10
C SER A 3 3.71 -12.91 14.67
N LYS A 4 3.15 -12.01 13.87
CA LYS A 4 2.04 -11.15 14.26
C LYS A 4 0.68 -11.62 13.78
N LEU A 5 0.64 -12.63 12.91
CA LEU A 5 -0.59 -13.25 12.41
C LEU A 5 -1.10 -14.28 13.43
N LYS A 6 -1.57 -13.82 14.58
CA LYS A 6 -2.13 -14.69 15.60
C LYS A 6 -3.63 -14.79 15.45
N LYS A 7 -4.16 -16.00 15.62
CA LYS A 7 -5.62 -16.22 15.68
C LYS A 7 -6.24 -15.31 16.75
N GLY A 8 -7.28 -14.58 16.38
CA GLY A 8 -7.95 -13.63 17.26
C GLY A 8 -7.37 -12.23 17.29
N TYR A 9 -6.27 -11.96 16.58
CA TYR A 9 -5.73 -10.61 16.42
C TYR A 9 -6.63 -9.75 15.54
N TYR A 10 -7.34 -10.37 14.60
CA TYR A 10 -8.30 -9.74 13.71
C TYR A 10 -9.72 -10.19 14.02
N THR A 11 -10.68 -9.32 13.75
CA THR A 11 -12.08 -9.75 13.73
C THR A 11 -12.24 -10.79 12.62
N MET A 12 -12.96 -11.89 12.93
CA MET A 12 -13.16 -13.00 11.97
C MET A 12 -14.26 -12.66 10.97
N ASP A 13 -14.24 -11.43 10.39
CA ASP A 13 -14.99 -11.12 9.19
C ASP A 13 -14.28 -11.69 7.95
N ALA A 14 -14.88 -11.55 6.77
CA ALA A 14 -14.32 -12.09 5.53
C ALA A 14 -12.93 -11.52 5.22
N LEU A 15 -12.71 -10.22 5.47
CA LEU A 15 -11.42 -9.57 5.26
C LEU A 15 -10.36 -10.13 6.22
N GLY A 16 -10.66 -10.19 7.51
CA GLY A 16 -9.76 -10.73 8.52
C GLY A 16 -9.39 -12.19 8.25
N CYS A 17 -10.36 -13.00 7.87
CA CYS A 17 -10.14 -14.41 7.51
C CYS A 17 -9.17 -14.56 6.34
N MET A 18 -9.29 -13.73 5.29
CA MET A 18 -8.36 -13.72 4.16
C MET A 18 -6.95 -13.27 4.58
N ILE A 19 -6.86 -12.20 5.35
CA ILE A 19 -5.57 -11.63 5.79
C ILE A 19 -4.76 -12.63 6.60
N VAL A 20 -5.40 -13.39 7.48
CA VAL A 20 -4.73 -14.44 8.29
C VAL A 20 -4.55 -15.75 7.53
N GLN A 21 -4.90 -15.80 6.26
CA GLN A 21 -4.76 -16.96 5.37
C GLN A 21 -5.61 -18.18 5.78
N GLU A 22 -6.66 -17.98 6.53
CA GLU A 22 -7.66 -19.02 6.83
C GLU A 22 -8.71 -19.15 5.72
N CYS A 23 -8.93 -18.08 4.94
CA CYS A 23 -9.79 -18.03 3.76
C CYS A 23 -8.95 -17.76 2.52
N THR A 24 -8.76 -18.76 1.68
CA THR A 24 -7.88 -18.70 0.50
C THR A 24 -8.61 -18.93 -0.83
N GLU A 25 -9.91 -19.19 -0.79
CA GLU A 25 -10.69 -19.39 -2.01
C GLU A 25 -10.69 -18.12 -2.88
N ASN A 26 -10.30 -18.26 -4.12
CA ASN A 26 -10.17 -17.14 -5.07
C ASN A 26 -9.23 -16.01 -4.57
N VAL A 27 -8.16 -16.39 -3.91
CA VAL A 27 -7.04 -15.52 -3.56
C VAL A 27 -5.81 -16.00 -4.32
N ARG A 28 -5.30 -15.19 -5.26
CA ARG A 28 -4.24 -15.56 -6.20
C ARG A 28 -3.09 -14.57 -6.12
N GLN A 29 -1.87 -15.06 -5.99
CA GLN A 29 -0.69 -14.21 -6.03
C GLN A 29 -0.45 -13.68 -7.44
N ILE A 30 -0.16 -12.40 -7.55
CA ILE A 30 0.17 -11.71 -8.80
C ILE A 30 1.66 -11.41 -8.84
N LYS A 31 2.36 -11.95 -9.85
CA LYS A 31 3.79 -11.80 -10.03
C LYS A 31 4.17 -10.89 -11.21
N ASN A 32 3.28 -10.76 -12.17
CA ASN A 32 3.44 -9.91 -13.35
C ASN A 32 2.09 -9.56 -13.98
N ILE A 33 2.10 -8.69 -14.99
CA ILE A 33 0.88 -8.28 -15.68
C ILE A 33 0.16 -9.44 -16.39
N ASP A 34 0.87 -10.49 -16.78
CA ASP A 34 0.24 -11.63 -17.44
C ASP A 34 -0.71 -12.38 -16.51
N ASP A 35 -0.45 -12.39 -15.21
CA ASP A 35 -1.37 -12.93 -14.21
C ASP A 35 -2.69 -12.16 -14.19
N ILE A 36 -2.64 -10.84 -14.36
CA ILE A 36 -3.84 -9.99 -14.50
C ILE A 36 -4.53 -10.22 -15.85
N ARG A 37 -3.77 -10.32 -16.94
CA ARG A 37 -4.32 -10.58 -18.27
C ARG A 37 -5.11 -11.88 -18.34
N LYS A 38 -4.66 -12.93 -17.64
CA LYS A 38 -5.38 -14.21 -17.55
C LYS A 38 -6.75 -14.07 -16.89
N GLU A 39 -6.84 -13.24 -15.87
CA GLU A 39 -8.10 -13.01 -15.15
C GLU A 39 -9.07 -12.12 -15.93
N PHE A 40 -8.56 -11.21 -16.75
CA PHE A 40 -9.34 -10.22 -17.49
C PHE A 40 -8.94 -10.19 -18.98
N PRO A 41 -9.22 -11.26 -19.72
CA PRO A 41 -8.75 -11.39 -21.10
C PRO A 41 -9.38 -10.39 -22.09
N SER A 42 -10.48 -9.76 -21.72
CA SER A 42 -11.15 -8.75 -22.56
C SER A 42 -10.61 -7.33 -22.34
N SER A 43 -9.72 -7.12 -21.38
CA SER A 43 -9.15 -5.81 -21.06
C SER A 43 -7.77 -5.64 -21.70
N ASP A 44 -7.46 -4.41 -22.08
CA ASP A 44 -6.14 -4.04 -22.63
C ASP A 44 -5.29 -3.38 -21.54
N PHE A 45 -4.24 -4.06 -21.10
CA PHE A 45 -3.31 -3.58 -20.07
C PHE A 45 -1.98 -3.09 -20.64
N ASP A 46 -1.81 -2.98 -21.95
CA ASP A 46 -0.53 -2.66 -22.58
C ASP A 46 0.04 -1.32 -22.12
N ILE A 47 -0.81 -0.30 -21.95
CA ILE A 47 -0.39 1.04 -21.54
C ILE A 47 0.25 1.05 -20.13
N ILE A 48 -0.25 0.19 -19.23
CA ILE A 48 0.21 0.18 -17.83
C ILE A 48 1.19 -0.97 -17.53
N ALA A 49 1.45 -1.86 -18.49
CA ALA A 49 2.18 -3.10 -18.25
C ALA A 49 3.58 -2.87 -17.67
N ASP A 50 4.36 -1.94 -18.22
CA ASP A 50 5.72 -1.67 -17.76
C ASP A 50 5.75 -1.08 -16.35
N GLU A 51 4.91 -0.11 -16.07
CA GLU A 51 4.79 0.47 -14.73
C GLU A 51 4.33 -0.56 -13.70
N PHE A 52 3.32 -1.35 -14.05
CA PHE A 52 2.81 -2.41 -13.19
C PHE A 52 3.89 -3.43 -12.83
N ASN A 53 4.60 -3.95 -13.83
CA ASN A 53 5.68 -4.92 -13.61
C ASN A 53 6.82 -4.32 -12.78
N SER A 54 7.21 -3.09 -13.07
CA SER A 54 8.26 -2.39 -12.32
C SER A 54 7.86 -2.20 -10.85
N MET A 55 6.61 -1.86 -10.60
CA MET A 55 6.09 -1.70 -9.24
C MET A 55 6.07 -3.03 -8.48
N LEU A 56 5.67 -4.13 -9.13
CA LEU A 56 5.73 -5.47 -8.53
C LEU A 56 7.16 -5.86 -8.13
N VAL A 57 8.14 -5.56 -8.99
CA VAL A 57 9.55 -5.80 -8.67
C VAL A 57 9.98 -4.99 -7.44
N SER A 58 9.63 -3.73 -7.37
CA SER A 58 9.96 -2.87 -6.22
C SER A 58 9.27 -3.33 -4.94
N LEU A 59 8.01 -3.73 -5.01
CA LEU A 59 7.28 -4.29 -3.87
C LEU A 59 7.90 -5.59 -3.37
N ASP A 60 8.28 -6.49 -4.29
CA ASP A 60 8.96 -7.74 -3.94
C ASP A 60 10.30 -7.48 -3.22
N LYS A 61 11.09 -6.54 -3.72
CA LYS A 61 12.36 -6.14 -3.08
C LYS A 61 12.20 -5.67 -1.63
N VAL A 62 11.11 -5.06 -1.30
CA VAL A 62 10.82 -4.61 0.07
C VAL A 62 10.04 -5.64 0.89
N GLY A 63 9.76 -6.81 0.33
CA GLY A 63 9.11 -7.92 1.03
C GLY A 63 7.59 -7.88 1.03
N VAL A 64 6.98 -7.19 0.07
CA VAL A 64 5.52 -7.09 -0.09
C VAL A 64 5.05 -8.01 -1.22
N MET A 65 4.12 -8.89 -0.90
CA MET A 65 3.44 -9.74 -1.88
C MET A 65 2.09 -9.13 -2.29
N VAL A 66 1.71 -9.29 -3.55
CA VAL A 66 0.48 -8.78 -4.13
C VAL A 66 -0.45 -9.93 -4.50
N PHE A 67 -1.71 -9.83 -4.09
CA PHE A 67 -2.75 -10.81 -4.36
C PHE A 67 -3.96 -10.18 -5.02
N LEU A 68 -4.56 -10.91 -5.95
CA LEU A 68 -5.89 -10.63 -6.47
C LEU A 68 -6.88 -11.51 -5.71
N ALA A 69 -7.91 -10.90 -5.12
CA ALA A 69 -8.86 -11.60 -4.26
C ALA A 69 -10.31 -11.28 -4.61
N ASP A 70 -11.17 -12.23 -4.31
CA ASP A 70 -12.61 -12.12 -4.55
C ASP A 70 -13.23 -10.94 -3.79
N GLU A 71 -14.18 -10.26 -4.42
CA GLU A 71 -14.93 -9.14 -3.85
C GLU A 71 -15.55 -9.45 -2.48
N LYS A 72 -15.93 -10.71 -2.24
CA LYS A 72 -16.55 -11.14 -0.96
C LYS A 72 -15.71 -10.85 0.27
N TYR A 73 -14.40 -10.69 0.10
CA TYR A 73 -13.48 -10.38 1.21
C TYR A 73 -13.41 -8.91 1.58
N PHE A 74 -13.88 -8.02 0.72
CA PHE A 74 -13.72 -6.58 0.90
C PHE A 74 -15.01 -5.94 1.39
N PRO A 75 -14.92 -4.91 2.24
CA PRO A 75 -16.05 -4.04 2.51
C PRO A 75 -16.57 -3.40 1.21
N PRO A 76 -17.86 -3.06 1.10
CA PRO A 76 -18.43 -2.46 -0.10
C PRO A 76 -17.63 -1.23 -0.57
N GLY A 77 -17.27 -1.20 -1.86
CA GLY A 77 -16.55 -0.10 -2.49
C GLY A 77 -15.04 -0.06 -2.26
N HIS A 78 -14.48 -0.92 -1.42
CA HIS A 78 -13.04 -1.02 -1.23
C HIS A 78 -12.38 -1.72 -2.42
N ARG A 79 -11.42 -1.06 -3.04
CA ARG A 79 -10.74 -1.54 -4.25
C ARG A 79 -9.45 -2.28 -3.96
N GLY A 80 -8.81 -1.98 -2.85
CA GLY A 80 -7.59 -2.61 -2.41
C GLY A 80 -7.31 -2.34 -0.94
N VAL A 81 -6.34 -3.08 -0.40
CA VAL A 81 -5.87 -2.92 0.98
C VAL A 81 -4.41 -3.33 1.09
N TYR A 82 -3.61 -2.51 1.77
CA TYR A 82 -2.28 -2.90 2.24
C TYR A 82 -2.34 -3.22 3.72
N HIS A 83 -1.87 -4.39 4.11
CA HIS A 83 -1.92 -4.84 5.49
C HIS A 83 -0.52 -4.79 6.12
N THR A 84 -0.31 -3.86 7.06
CA THR A 84 0.99 -3.56 7.65
C THR A 84 1.57 -4.68 8.50
N VAL A 85 0.74 -5.57 9.04
CA VAL A 85 1.19 -6.68 9.87
C VAL A 85 1.71 -7.86 9.04
N SER A 86 0.95 -8.24 7.99
CA SER A 86 1.34 -9.34 7.09
C SER A 86 2.28 -8.89 5.98
N ASN A 87 2.37 -7.60 5.70
CA ASN A 87 3.06 -7.01 4.56
C ASN A 87 2.52 -7.56 3.23
N ASN A 88 1.22 -7.79 3.17
CA ASN A 88 0.51 -8.24 2.00
C ASN A 88 -0.39 -7.12 1.45
N PHE A 89 -0.50 -7.14 0.16
CA PHE A 89 -1.23 -6.17 -0.63
C PHE A 89 -2.34 -6.93 -1.38
N PHE A 90 -3.60 -6.55 -1.16
CA PHE A 90 -4.74 -7.23 -1.76
C PHE A 90 -5.49 -6.32 -2.71
N LEU A 91 -5.75 -6.80 -3.93
CA LEU A 91 -6.54 -6.15 -4.97
C LEU A 91 -7.92 -6.80 -5.05
N ASN A 92 -8.98 -5.99 -5.03
CA ASN A 92 -10.35 -6.48 -5.23
C ASN A 92 -10.60 -6.76 -6.72
N ASP A 93 -10.84 -8.02 -7.07
CA ASP A 93 -10.98 -8.46 -8.46
C ASP A 93 -12.16 -7.81 -9.21
N ALA A 94 -13.19 -7.37 -8.50
CA ALA A 94 -14.35 -6.71 -9.11
C ALA A 94 -14.01 -5.40 -9.86
N PHE A 95 -12.86 -4.77 -9.54
CA PHE A 95 -12.46 -3.47 -10.10
C PHE A 95 -11.25 -3.52 -11.04
N MET A 96 -10.48 -4.61 -11.01
CA MET A 96 -9.15 -4.66 -11.64
C MET A 96 -9.18 -4.93 -13.14
N HIS A 97 -10.35 -5.11 -13.75
CA HIS A 97 -10.51 -5.19 -15.20
C HIS A 97 -10.26 -3.85 -15.92
N ARG A 98 -10.23 -2.75 -15.17
CA ARG A 98 -9.95 -1.40 -15.69
C ARG A 98 -8.49 -1.04 -15.43
N PRO A 99 -7.66 -0.88 -16.48
CA PRO A 99 -6.22 -0.61 -16.31
C PRO A 99 -5.92 0.64 -15.48
N GLY A 100 -6.67 1.72 -15.69
CA GLY A 100 -6.49 2.96 -14.93
C GLY A 100 -6.83 2.81 -13.45
N VAL A 101 -7.84 2.03 -13.11
CA VAL A 101 -8.19 1.72 -11.72
C VAL A 101 -7.13 0.84 -11.09
N LEU A 102 -6.67 -0.19 -11.79
CA LEU A 102 -5.61 -1.07 -11.31
C LEU A 102 -4.36 -0.27 -10.92
N MET A 103 -3.86 0.60 -11.81
CA MET A 103 -2.67 1.40 -11.51
C MET A 103 -2.89 2.42 -10.40
N SER A 104 -4.05 3.05 -10.34
CA SER A 104 -4.38 3.98 -9.25
C SER A 104 -4.36 3.27 -7.89
N VAL A 105 -4.93 2.08 -7.81
CA VAL A 105 -4.93 1.27 -6.58
C VAL A 105 -3.51 0.78 -6.25
N MET A 106 -2.74 0.34 -7.23
CA MET A 106 -1.36 -0.08 -7.05
C MET A 106 -0.50 1.05 -6.47
N ARG A 107 -0.63 2.25 -7.00
CA ARG A 107 0.10 3.43 -6.51
C ARG A 107 -0.33 3.84 -5.10
N HIS A 108 -1.64 3.83 -4.83
CA HIS A 108 -2.21 4.20 -3.54
C HIS A 108 -1.76 3.24 -2.44
N GLU A 109 -2.00 1.95 -2.62
CA GLU A 109 -1.64 0.94 -1.64
C GLU A 109 -0.12 0.73 -1.55
N GLY A 110 0.59 0.86 -2.67
CA GLY A 110 2.05 0.88 -2.70
C GLY A 110 2.65 2.04 -1.91
N TRP A 111 1.97 3.19 -1.87
CA TRP A 111 2.36 4.31 -1.02
C TRP A 111 2.24 3.95 0.46
N HIS A 112 1.22 3.21 0.87
CA HIS A 112 1.13 2.71 2.24
C HIS A 112 2.29 1.78 2.61
N ALA A 113 2.77 0.97 1.67
CA ALA A 113 3.99 0.18 1.87
C ALA A 113 5.23 1.08 2.06
N ALA A 114 5.32 2.19 1.33
CA ALA A 114 6.38 3.18 1.52
C ALA A 114 6.27 3.89 2.88
N GLN A 115 5.07 4.23 3.32
CA GLN A 115 4.82 4.78 4.67
C GLN A 115 5.27 3.82 5.77
N ASP A 116 5.02 2.53 5.59
CA ASP A 116 5.49 1.47 6.49
C ASP A 116 7.03 1.42 6.52
N CYS A 117 7.66 1.49 5.35
CA CYS A 117 9.12 1.55 5.23
C CYS A 117 9.71 2.81 5.87
N MET A 118 9.05 3.97 5.72
CA MET A 118 9.48 5.24 6.30
C MET A 118 9.54 5.19 7.84
N ALA A 119 8.74 4.33 8.47
CA ALA A 119 8.81 4.07 9.90
C ALA A 119 10.00 3.18 10.31
N GLY A 120 11.01 3.03 9.45
CA GLY A 120 12.26 2.30 9.68
C GLY A 120 12.31 0.93 9.03
N SER A 121 11.22 0.21 8.99
CA SER A 121 11.13 -1.13 8.37
C SER A 121 9.68 -1.57 8.22
N ILE A 122 9.36 -2.24 7.12
CA ILE A 122 8.06 -2.89 6.95
C ILE A 122 7.81 -4.06 7.92
N LYS A 123 8.82 -4.45 8.69
CA LYS A 123 8.69 -5.53 9.68
C LYS A 123 7.91 -5.12 10.93
N ASN A 124 7.84 -3.83 11.23
CA ASN A 124 6.93 -3.31 12.24
C ASN A 124 5.56 -3.03 11.62
N SER A 125 4.53 -2.76 12.38
CA SER A 125 3.18 -2.47 11.86
C SER A 125 2.82 -0.99 11.95
N ILE A 126 3.82 -0.13 11.86
CA ILE A 126 3.70 1.30 12.01
C ILE A 126 3.90 1.95 10.64
N ILE A 127 3.09 2.95 10.34
CA ILE A 127 3.21 3.75 9.13
C ILE A 127 3.49 5.20 9.50
N ALA A 128 4.35 5.85 8.72
CA ALA A 128 4.72 7.24 8.91
C ALA A 128 4.22 8.11 7.76
N ILE A 129 4.06 9.40 8.03
CA ILE A 129 3.76 10.40 7.00
C ILE A 129 5.08 10.74 6.28
N ILE A 130 5.09 10.67 4.95
CA ILE A 130 6.29 10.91 4.14
C ILE A 130 6.38 12.38 3.72
N LYS A 131 5.25 12.98 3.34
CA LYS A 131 5.20 14.34 2.82
C LYS A 131 4.77 15.34 3.89
N PRO A 132 5.39 16.52 3.95
CA PRO A 132 4.85 17.61 4.78
C PRO A 132 3.39 17.91 4.40
N GLU A 133 2.57 18.18 5.38
CA GLU A 133 1.12 18.41 5.17
C GLU A 133 0.87 19.54 4.16
N GLU A 134 1.66 20.58 4.19
CA GLU A 134 1.56 21.74 3.31
C GLU A 134 1.91 21.44 1.84
N GLU A 135 2.63 20.35 1.56
CA GLU A 135 2.94 19.91 0.20
C GLU A 135 1.80 19.10 -0.43
N VAL A 136 0.93 18.52 0.38
CA VAL A 136 -0.20 17.73 -0.12
C VAL A 136 -1.28 18.67 -0.66
N PRO A 137 -1.67 18.56 -1.94
CA PRO A 137 -2.73 19.41 -2.50
C PRO A 137 -4.02 19.32 -1.69
N ALA A 138 -4.64 20.48 -1.43
CA ALA A 138 -5.82 20.59 -0.57
C ALA A 138 -6.97 19.67 -0.98
N MET A 139 -7.16 19.44 -2.28
CA MET A 139 -8.22 18.54 -2.78
C MET A 139 -8.08 17.12 -2.24
N TRP A 140 -6.87 16.61 -2.07
CA TRP A 140 -6.65 15.26 -1.55
C TRP A 140 -6.94 15.17 -0.06
N ARG A 141 -6.63 16.21 0.70
CA ARG A 141 -7.05 16.29 2.11
C ARG A 141 -8.57 16.35 2.25
N GLU A 142 -9.23 17.17 1.44
CA GLU A 142 -10.68 17.26 1.41
C GLU A 142 -11.36 15.94 1.03
N MET A 143 -10.84 15.23 0.05
CA MET A 143 -11.34 13.91 -0.33
C MET A 143 -11.15 12.88 0.78
N ALA A 144 -10.00 12.88 1.44
CA ALA A 144 -9.72 12.00 2.56
C ALA A 144 -10.64 12.29 3.76
N GLU A 145 -10.91 13.55 4.07
CA GLU A 145 -11.83 13.96 5.13
C GLU A 145 -13.26 13.44 4.92
N ARG A 146 -13.69 13.32 3.65
CA ARG A 146 -15.02 12.79 3.31
C ARG A 146 -15.10 11.28 3.36
N THR A 147 -13.97 10.58 3.21
CA THR A 147 -13.92 9.13 2.97
C THR A 147 -13.44 8.35 4.19
N TYR A 148 -12.51 8.92 4.96
CA TYR A 148 -11.82 8.22 6.04
C TYR A 148 -12.07 8.87 7.41
N PRO A 149 -11.85 8.12 8.50
CA PRO A 149 -11.83 8.70 9.84
C PRO A 149 -10.78 9.81 9.96
N LYS A 150 -11.05 10.80 10.77
CA LYS A 150 -10.18 11.98 10.95
C LYS A 150 -8.73 11.61 11.27
N SER A 151 -8.52 10.55 12.05
CA SER A 151 -7.18 10.06 12.44
C SER A 151 -6.39 9.49 11.25
N ALA A 152 -7.05 9.04 10.19
CA ALA A 152 -6.41 8.46 9.01
C ALA A 152 -6.13 9.50 7.91
N VAL A 153 -6.70 10.69 7.99
CA VAL A 153 -6.63 11.72 6.93
C VAL A 153 -5.20 12.04 6.50
N PRO A 154 -4.21 12.26 7.36
CA PRO A 154 -2.86 12.59 6.92
C PRO A 154 -2.23 11.53 6.02
N TRP A 155 -2.39 10.26 6.37
CA TRP A 155 -1.85 9.13 5.59
C TRP A 155 -2.61 8.92 4.29
N GLU A 156 -3.93 8.98 4.35
CA GLU A 156 -4.81 8.74 3.20
C GLU A 156 -4.79 9.89 2.20
N ALA A 157 -4.57 11.12 2.64
CA ALA A 157 -4.45 12.26 1.75
C ALA A 157 -3.23 12.13 0.83
N GLU A 158 -2.05 11.82 1.38
CA GLU A 158 -0.86 11.61 0.54
C GLU A 158 -0.96 10.34 -0.30
N ALA A 159 -1.59 9.27 0.19
CA ALA A 159 -1.82 8.05 -0.59
C ALA A 159 -2.78 8.30 -1.77
N GLY A 160 -3.82 9.09 -1.57
CA GLY A 160 -4.72 9.52 -2.65
C GLY A 160 -3.99 10.32 -3.72
N TRP A 161 -3.14 11.24 -3.31
CA TRP A 161 -2.28 12.01 -4.21
C TRP A 161 -1.32 11.09 -4.99
N ALA A 162 -0.63 10.19 -4.31
CA ALA A 162 0.27 9.22 -4.94
C ALA A 162 -0.47 8.32 -5.95
N GLY A 163 -1.69 7.90 -5.65
CA GLY A 163 -2.51 7.08 -6.53
C GLY A 163 -2.81 7.71 -7.89
N ARG A 164 -2.78 9.03 -7.97
CA ARG A 164 -3.02 9.82 -9.20
C ARG A 164 -1.78 10.49 -9.76
N THR A 165 -0.60 10.18 -9.20
CA THR A 165 0.66 10.82 -9.60
C THR A 165 1.65 9.74 -10.04
N GLU A 166 1.84 9.60 -11.35
CA GLU A 166 2.80 8.65 -11.91
C GLU A 166 4.21 8.93 -11.38
N GLY A 167 4.90 7.87 -10.99
CA GLY A 167 6.28 7.93 -10.50
C GLY A 167 6.44 8.25 -9.02
N MET A 168 5.43 8.82 -8.36
CA MET A 168 5.52 9.21 -6.95
C MET A 168 5.74 8.00 -6.03
N THR A 169 4.91 6.97 -6.16
CA THR A 169 5.04 5.73 -5.37
C THR A 169 6.31 4.95 -5.73
N MET A 170 6.65 4.86 -7.02
CA MET A 170 7.86 4.16 -7.46
C MET A 170 9.12 4.75 -6.84
N LYS A 171 9.23 6.07 -6.82
CA LYS A 171 10.36 6.77 -6.19
C LYS A 171 10.50 6.40 -4.72
N ALA A 172 9.39 6.35 -4.00
CA ALA A 172 9.37 5.99 -2.58
C ALA A 172 9.75 4.52 -2.36
N LEU A 173 9.21 3.61 -3.17
CA LEU A 173 9.53 2.18 -3.08
C LEU A 173 11.00 1.90 -3.44
N GLU A 174 11.56 2.58 -4.43
CA GLU A 174 12.98 2.47 -4.77
C GLU A 174 13.88 2.96 -3.63
N ALA A 175 13.53 4.06 -2.98
CA ALA A 175 14.23 4.56 -1.80
C ALA A 175 14.14 3.57 -0.63
N CYS A 176 12.98 2.97 -0.43
CA CYS A 176 12.78 1.92 0.56
C CYS A 176 13.68 0.71 0.29
N ALA A 177 13.70 0.21 -0.95
CA ALA A 177 14.53 -0.92 -1.36
C ALA A 177 16.03 -0.65 -1.22
N ALA A 178 16.46 0.58 -1.48
CA ALA A 178 17.85 1.00 -1.33
C ALA A 178 18.25 1.28 0.12
N GLY A 179 17.31 1.34 1.05
CA GLY A 179 17.56 1.66 2.46
C GLY A 179 17.91 3.11 2.72
N ASN A 180 17.52 4.03 1.83
CA ASN A 180 17.88 5.46 1.91
C ASN A 180 16.66 6.41 1.93
N MET A 181 15.55 5.96 2.51
CA MET A 181 14.33 6.78 2.64
C MET A 181 14.61 8.15 3.29
N TRP A 182 15.44 8.16 4.32
CA TRP A 182 15.79 9.39 5.09
C TRP A 182 16.69 10.35 4.31
N GLU A 183 17.36 9.88 3.27
CA GLU A 183 18.17 10.72 2.37
C GLU A 183 17.32 11.31 1.25
N VAL A 184 16.34 10.53 0.76
CA VAL A 184 15.44 10.93 -0.34
C VAL A 184 14.30 11.80 0.16
N TYR A 185 13.77 11.49 1.33
CA TYR A 185 12.67 12.22 1.97
C TYR A 185 13.13 12.75 3.33
N GLU A 186 13.16 14.06 3.47
CA GLU A 186 13.44 14.68 4.77
C GLU A 186 12.20 14.48 5.69
N PRO A 187 12.35 13.80 6.83
CA PRO A 187 11.23 13.63 7.75
C PRO A 187 10.73 14.99 8.25
N THR A 188 9.42 15.12 8.38
CA THR A 188 8.86 16.29 9.05
C THR A 188 9.39 16.34 10.50
N PRO A 189 9.50 17.51 11.15
CA PRO A 189 9.94 17.59 12.53
C PRO A 189 9.13 16.71 13.48
N LEU A 190 7.81 16.61 13.25
CA LEU A 190 6.93 15.77 14.06
C LEU A 190 7.22 14.28 13.85
N THR A 191 7.39 13.85 12.60
CA THR A 191 7.73 12.46 12.27
C THR A 191 9.10 12.09 12.84
N MET A 192 10.08 12.98 12.70
CA MET A 192 11.43 12.77 13.22
C MET A 192 11.43 12.59 14.73
N LYS A 193 10.73 13.48 15.43
CA LYS A 193 10.58 13.39 16.89
C LYS A 193 9.98 12.05 17.31
N TRP A 194 8.90 11.65 16.66
CA TRP A 194 8.22 10.39 16.95
C TRP A 194 9.11 9.17 16.71
N LEU A 195 9.84 9.14 15.59
CA LEU A 195 10.75 8.04 15.26
C LEU A 195 11.90 7.87 16.27
N VAL A 196 12.42 9.00 16.77
CA VAL A 196 13.44 9.00 17.82
C VAL A 196 12.85 8.51 19.15
N GLU A 197 11.69 9.03 19.56
CA GLU A 197 11.01 8.65 20.80
C GLU A 197 10.66 7.16 20.85
N GLU A 198 10.25 6.58 19.71
CA GLU A 198 9.91 5.16 19.59
C GLU A 198 11.13 4.25 19.34
N GLY A 199 12.32 4.82 19.22
CA GLY A 199 13.56 4.06 19.06
C GLY A 199 13.79 3.46 17.68
N PHE A 200 13.11 3.97 16.65
CA PHE A 200 13.31 3.52 15.26
C PHE A 200 14.58 4.07 14.63
N ILE A 201 15.01 5.26 15.07
CA ILE A 201 16.25 5.91 14.67
C ILE A 201 16.94 6.51 15.87
N ASP A 202 18.27 6.61 15.82
CA ASP A 202 19.06 7.21 16.88
C ASP A 202 18.96 8.74 16.84
N ASN A 203 19.07 9.36 18.00
CA ASN A 203 19.06 10.81 18.17
C ASN A 203 20.51 11.35 18.12
N ASP A 204 21.08 11.40 16.93
CA ASP A 204 22.41 11.97 16.70
C ASP A 204 22.35 13.46 16.39
#